data_b32bcf9d739f8672970fdf33e89d2ef3
#
_entry.id   b32bcf9d739f8672970fdf33e89d2ef3
#
_cell.length_a   1.000
_cell.length_b   1.000
_cell.length_c   1.000
_cell.angle_alpha   90.00
_cell.angle_beta   90.00
_cell.angle_gamma   90.00
#
_symmetry.space_group_name_H-M   'P 1'
#
loop_
_entity.id
_entity.type
_entity.pdbx_description
1 polymer ?
#
loop_
_entity_poly.entity_id
_entity_poly.type
_entity_poly.pdbx_seq_one_letter_code
_entity_poly.pdbx_strand_id
1 'polypeptide(L)'
;MKTLYRTQAIAQAGRNGEVHTLDNSLQLALALPTALGGNGKGNNPEQLLAAGYAACFSNALIHVAHKLGAPLSTAPVTAGVELLALDDGRFNFAITLDVALATTQPEQAAQAEQIVRLAHQTCPFSNAMRGNVVTRLLLNGAPLDETA
;
A
#
# COMPACT_ATOMS: atom_id res chain seq x y z
N MET A 1 -7.16 23.33 6.02
CA MET A 1 -6.32 22.13 6.12
C MET A 1 -5.77 22.01 7.54
N LYS A 2 -5.82 20.83 8.19
CA LYS A 2 -5.38 20.62 9.58
C LYS A 2 -4.41 19.43 9.62
N THR A 3 -3.23 19.60 10.23
CA THR A 3 -2.30 18.50 10.48
C THR A 3 -2.85 17.61 11.60
N LEU A 4 -3.01 16.32 11.33
CA LEU A 4 -3.50 15.34 12.30
C LEU A 4 -2.38 14.61 13.04
N TYR A 5 -1.25 14.36 12.36
CA TYR A 5 -0.12 13.61 12.90
C TYR A 5 1.18 13.99 12.17
N ARG A 6 2.32 13.84 12.84
CA ARG A 6 3.65 14.00 12.27
C ARG A 6 4.55 12.88 12.73
N THR A 7 5.39 12.38 11.84
CA THR A 7 6.49 11.48 12.15
C THR A 7 7.69 11.83 11.30
N GLN A 8 8.87 11.39 11.71
CA GLN A 8 10.13 11.60 10.99
C GLN A 8 10.97 10.33 11.09
N ALA A 9 11.72 10.05 10.04
CA ALA A 9 12.68 8.96 9.99
C ALA A 9 14.00 9.46 9.41
N ILE A 10 15.08 8.80 9.77
CA ILE A 10 16.44 9.05 9.26
C ILE A 10 16.89 7.78 8.54
N ALA A 11 17.45 7.94 7.35
CA ALA A 11 18.14 6.89 6.62
C ALA A 11 19.61 7.30 6.42
N GLN A 12 20.51 6.31 6.56
CA GLN A 12 21.94 6.50 6.32
C GLN A 12 22.41 5.47 5.29
N ALA A 13 23.38 5.87 4.46
CA ALA A 13 24.02 5.05 3.43
C ALA A 13 23.03 4.44 2.40
N GLY A 14 21.91 5.10 2.15
CA GLY A 14 20.93 4.70 1.14
C GLY A 14 20.41 3.29 1.37
N ARG A 15 20.45 2.46 0.32
CA ARG A 15 19.90 1.09 0.33
C ARG A 15 20.75 0.05 1.05
N ASN A 16 21.95 0.40 1.55
CA ASN A 16 22.89 -0.51 2.24
C ASN A 16 23.20 -0.09 3.68
N GLY A 17 22.36 0.76 4.26
CA GLY A 17 22.55 1.25 5.62
C GLY A 17 21.45 0.83 6.56
N GLU A 18 20.88 1.78 7.24
CA GLU A 18 19.74 1.58 8.13
C GLU A 18 18.72 2.72 7.98
N VAL A 19 17.52 2.45 8.40
CA VAL A 19 16.46 3.45 8.57
C VAL A 19 15.81 3.27 9.94
N HIS A 20 15.56 4.38 10.63
CA HIS A 20 14.83 4.36 11.89
C HIS A 20 13.97 5.62 12.05
N THR A 21 12.87 5.50 12.78
CA THR A 21 12.08 6.67 13.22
C THR A 21 12.78 7.36 14.36
N LEU A 22 12.53 8.67 14.55
CA LEU A 22 13.19 9.45 15.61
C LEU A 22 12.88 8.93 17.03
N ASP A 23 11.75 8.26 17.22
CA ASP A 23 11.37 7.60 18.46
C ASP A 23 11.86 6.15 18.57
N ASN A 24 12.60 5.65 17.56
CA ASN A 24 13.13 4.29 17.45
C ASN A 24 12.03 3.18 17.50
N SER A 25 10.76 3.51 17.30
CA SER A 25 9.69 2.53 17.25
C SER A 25 9.75 1.64 16.00
N LEU A 26 10.38 2.13 14.92
CA LEU A 26 10.75 1.39 13.73
C LEU A 26 12.26 1.51 13.52
N GLN A 27 12.97 0.39 13.42
CA GLN A 27 14.40 0.35 13.11
C GLN A 27 14.70 -0.86 12.25
N LEU A 28 15.28 -0.66 11.07
CA LEU A 28 15.55 -1.70 10.08
C LEU A 28 16.92 -1.52 9.45
N ALA A 29 17.68 -2.62 9.36
CA ALA A 29 18.84 -2.71 8.48
C ALA A 29 18.38 -2.82 7.02
N LEU A 30 19.00 -2.06 6.14
CA LEU A 30 18.71 -2.04 4.72
C LEU A 30 19.76 -2.81 3.94
N ALA A 31 19.33 -3.54 2.90
CA ALA A 31 20.20 -4.14 1.92
C ALA A 31 19.57 -4.10 0.54
N LEU A 32 20.41 -3.92 -0.47
CA LEU A 32 19.96 -4.03 -1.86
C LEU A 32 19.49 -5.46 -2.12
N PRO A 33 18.31 -5.68 -2.71
CA PRO A 33 17.79 -7.01 -2.99
C PRO A 33 18.64 -7.73 -4.05
N THR A 34 18.62 -9.04 -4.04
CA THR A 34 19.39 -9.88 -4.98
C THR A 34 19.02 -9.62 -6.44
N ALA A 35 17.75 -9.32 -6.71
CA ALA A 35 17.26 -8.95 -8.04
C ALA A 35 17.92 -7.67 -8.60
N LEU A 36 18.46 -6.80 -7.74
CA LEU A 36 19.20 -5.61 -8.12
C LEU A 36 20.72 -5.76 -7.91
N GLY A 37 21.22 -6.98 -7.76
CA GLY A 37 22.66 -7.28 -7.60
C GLY A 37 23.17 -7.13 -6.16
N GLY A 38 22.29 -7.03 -5.16
CA GLY A 38 22.66 -6.97 -3.76
C GLY A 38 22.74 -8.34 -3.08
N ASN A 39 23.01 -8.33 -1.75
CA ASN A 39 23.07 -9.55 -0.95
C ASN A 39 21.74 -10.00 -0.36
N GLY A 40 20.70 -9.14 -0.40
CA GLY A 40 19.37 -9.44 0.11
C GLY A 40 19.25 -9.66 1.63
N LYS A 41 20.28 -9.30 2.41
CA LYS A 41 20.34 -9.58 3.86
C LYS A 41 19.73 -8.48 4.73
N GLY A 42 18.87 -7.65 4.18
CA GLY A 42 18.16 -6.59 4.89
C GLY A 42 16.85 -6.24 4.18
N ASN A 43 16.16 -5.26 4.72
CA ASN A 43 14.96 -4.71 4.12
C ASN A 43 15.28 -3.71 3.00
N ASN A 44 14.28 -3.32 2.23
CA ASN A 44 14.43 -2.32 1.18
C ASN A 44 13.26 -1.32 1.20
N PRO A 45 13.41 -0.15 0.55
CA PRO A 45 12.36 0.88 0.53
C PRO A 45 11.04 0.40 -0.07
N GLU A 46 11.08 -0.52 -1.05
CA GLU A 46 9.89 -1.06 -1.69
C GLU A 46 9.06 -1.91 -0.72
N GLN A 47 9.70 -2.68 0.16
CA GLN A 47 9.04 -3.42 1.24
C GLN A 47 8.40 -2.48 2.26
N LEU A 48 9.07 -1.37 2.60
CA LEU A 48 8.52 -0.35 3.51
C LEU A 48 7.28 0.32 2.91
N LEU A 49 7.33 0.66 1.62
CA LEU A 49 6.18 1.19 0.90
C LEU A 49 5.02 0.20 0.87
N ALA A 50 5.29 -1.07 0.53
CA ALA A 50 4.27 -2.13 0.51
C ALA A 50 3.61 -2.31 1.88
N ALA A 51 4.41 -2.42 2.95
CA ALA A 51 3.91 -2.58 4.31
C ALA A 51 3.07 -1.38 4.77
N GLY A 52 3.55 -0.16 4.54
CA GLY A 52 2.84 1.07 4.87
C GLY A 52 1.53 1.20 4.10
N TYR A 53 1.55 0.92 2.80
CA TYR A 53 0.36 1.01 1.97
C TYR A 53 -0.68 -0.05 2.36
N ALA A 54 -0.27 -1.32 2.56
CA ALA A 54 -1.16 -2.38 3.01
C ALA A 54 -1.87 -2.01 4.32
N ALA A 55 -1.12 -1.54 5.33
CA ALA A 55 -1.68 -1.13 6.61
C ALA A 55 -2.65 0.06 6.47
N CYS A 56 -2.26 1.07 5.70
CA CYS A 56 -3.09 2.26 5.49
C CYS A 56 -4.37 1.93 4.72
N PHE A 57 -4.28 1.10 3.68
CA PHE A 57 -5.44 0.70 2.88
C PHE A 57 -6.40 -0.19 3.67
N SER A 58 -5.88 -1.14 4.47
CA SER A 58 -6.68 -1.95 5.39
C SER A 58 -7.49 -1.10 6.36
N ASN A 59 -6.86 -0.06 6.95
CA ASN A 59 -7.58 0.90 7.80
C ASN A 59 -8.65 1.68 7.03
N ALA A 60 -8.39 2.07 5.78
CA ALA A 60 -9.38 2.77 4.95
C ALA A 60 -10.59 1.88 4.64
N LEU A 61 -10.39 0.58 4.38
CA LEU A 61 -11.47 -0.40 4.19
C LEU A 61 -12.36 -0.50 5.43
N ILE A 62 -11.76 -0.68 6.61
CA ILE A 62 -12.50 -0.77 7.89
C ILE A 62 -13.31 0.51 8.15
N HIS A 63 -12.69 1.67 7.93
CA HIS A 63 -13.35 2.96 8.11
C HIS A 63 -14.54 3.16 7.18
N VAL A 64 -14.38 2.85 5.90
CA VAL A 64 -15.44 2.95 4.88
C VAL A 64 -16.56 1.96 5.16
N ALA A 65 -16.24 0.71 5.47
CA ALA A 65 -17.21 -0.32 5.79
C ALA A 65 -18.08 0.07 6.99
N HIS A 66 -17.48 0.63 8.04
CA HIS A 66 -18.23 1.16 9.18
C HIS A 66 -19.20 2.27 8.76
N LYS A 67 -18.78 3.22 7.92
CA LYS A 67 -19.65 4.29 7.41
C LYS A 67 -20.82 3.79 6.56
N LEU A 68 -20.62 2.68 5.85
CA LEU A 68 -21.66 2.04 5.03
C LEU A 68 -22.59 1.12 5.84
N GLY A 69 -22.42 1.03 7.16
CA GLY A 69 -23.22 0.15 8.01
C GLY A 69 -22.89 -1.35 7.84
N ALA A 70 -21.73 -1.67 7.27
CA ALA A 70 -21.22 -3.03 7.06
C ALA A 70 -19.86 -3.22 7.75
N PRO A 71 -19.78 -3.10 9.09
CA PRO A 71 -18.52 -3.06 9.81
C PRO A 71 -17.69 -4.33 9.59
N LEU A 72 -16.40 -4.14 9.32
CA LEU A 72 -15.40 -5.19 9.18
C LEU A 72 -14.54 -5.21 10.45
N SER A 73 -14.33 -6.38 11.04
CA SER A 73 -13.38 -6.58 12.14
C SER A 73 -11.94 -6.70 11.60
N THR A 74 -11.79 -7.22 10.40
CA THR A 74 -10.51 -7.34 9.69
C THR A 74 -10.70 -7.04 8.22
N ALA A 75 -9.68 -6.48 7.59
CA ALA A 75 -9.63 -6.24 6.15
C ALA A 75 -8.20 -6.54 5.64
N PRO A 76 -7.88 -7.82 5.38
CA PRO A 76 -6.57 -8.20 4.89
C PRO A 76 -6.29 -7.58 3.52
N VAL A 77 -5.10 -6.99 3.36
CA VAL A 77 -4.61 -6.40 2.12
C VAL A 77 -3.22 -6.91 1.83
N THR A 78 -3.02 -7.43 0.63
CA THR A 78 -1.69 -7.69 0.07
C THR A 78 -1.35 -6.54 -0.88
N ALA A 79 -0.31 -5.78 -0.55
CA ALA A 79 0.21 -4.73 -1.41
C ALA A 79 1.45 -5.21 -2.15
N GLY A 80 1.40 -5.25 -3.47
CA GLY A 80 2.54 -5.48 -4.34
C GLY A 80 3.15 -4.15 -4.80
N VAL A 81 4.47 -4.05 -4.79
CA VAL A 81 5.22 -2.90 -5.29
C VAL A 81 6.24 -3.38 -6.31
N GLU A 82 6.16 -2.86 -7.51
CA GLU A 82 7.15 -3.09 -8.57
C GLU A 82 7.95 -1.80 -8.78
N LEU A 83 9.28 -1.90 -8.76
CA LEU A 83 10.17 -0.81 -9.13
C LEU A 83 10.40 -0.84 -10.64
N LEU A 84 10.05 0.24 -11.31
CA LEU A 84 10.13 0.39 -12.76
C LEU A 84 11.25 1.36 -13.14
N ALA A 85 12.06 0.99 -14.13
CA ALA A 85 12.95 1.92 -14.81
C ALA A 85 12.20 2.52 -16.01
N LEU A 86 12.21 3.84 -16.11
CA LEU A 86 11.59 4.56 -17.22
C LEU A 86 12.62 4.85 -18.33
N ASP A 87 12.15 5.06 -19.58
CA ASP A 87 13.01 5.29 -20.74
C ASP A 87 13.87 6.56 -20.63
N ASP A 88 13.44 7.51 -19.80
CA ASP A 88 14.16 8.76 -19.54
C ASP A 88 15.20 8.67 -18.40
N GLY A 89 15.43 7.46 -17.87
CA GLY A 89 16.38 7.18 -16.79
C GLY A 89 15.85 7.45 -15.39
N ARG A 90 14.59 7.88 -15.22
CA ARG A 90 13.92 7.98 -13.93
C ARG A 90 13.39 6.62 -13.49
N PHE A 91 12.92 6.55 -12.25
CA PHE A 91 12.26 5.38 -11.68
C PHE A 91 10.84 5.75 -11.25
N ASN A 92 9.95 4.77 -11.31
CA ASN A 92 8.59 4.88 -10.78
C ASN A 92 8.15 3.53 -10.21
N PHE A 93 6.95 3.46 -9.69
CA PHE A 93 6.35 2.24 -9.18
C PHE A 93 5.11 1.83 -9.99
N ALA A 94 4.82 0.51 -9.97
CA ALA A 94 3.48 0.00 -10.19
C ALA A 94 3.02 -0.68 -8.89
N ILE A 95 1.76 -0.47 -8.53
CA ILE A 95 1.18 -0.96 -7.28
C ILE A 95 0.03 -1.90 -7.58
N THR A 96 -0.06 -2.97 -6.82
CA THR A 96 -1.23 -3.85 -6.78
C THR A 96 -1.73 -3.94 -5.35
N LEU A 97 -3.03 -3.73 -5.14
CA LEU A 97 -3.69 -3.90 -3.85
C LEU A 97 -4.72 -5.00 -3.98
N ASP A 98 -4.45 -6.16 -3.42
CA ASP A 98 -5.39 -7.29 -3.37
C ASP A 98 -6.05 -7.35 -1.99
N VAL A 99 -7.37 -7.21 -1.98
CA VAL A 99 -8.19 -7.15 -0.78
C VAL A 99 -8.93 -8.46 -0.60
N ALA A 100 -8.83 -9.10 0.56
CA ALA A 100 -9.57 -10.30 0.89
C ALA A 100 -10.80 -9.97 1.75
N LEU A 101 -11.99 -10.03 1.13
CA LEU A 101 -13.28 -9.85 1.81
C LEU A 101 -14.24 -10.99 1.46
N ALA A 102 -15.21 -11.26 2.36
CA ALA A 102 -16.25 -12.25 2.08
C ALA A 102 -17.16 -11.80 0.93
N THR A 103 -17.33 -12.67 -0.07
CA THR A 103 -18.13 -12.41 -1.29
C THR A 103 -18.98 -13.63 -1.67
N THR A 104 -19.45 -14.38 -0.66
CA THR A 104 -20.20 -15.63 -0.88
C THR A 104 -21.63 -15.41 -1.38
N GLN A 105 -22.15 -14.19 -1.21
CA GLN A 105 -23.48 -13.78 -1.69
C GLN A 105 -23.33 -12.62 -2.69
N PRO A 106 -24.19 -12.50 -3.72
CA PRO A 106 -24.10 -11.41 -4.70
C PRO A 106 -24.11 -10.01 -4.09
N GLU A 107 -24.96 -9.79 -3.06
CA GLU A 107 -25.03 -8.52 -2.36
C GLU A 107 -23.72 -8.20 -1.61
N GLN A 108 -23.08 -9.21 -1.02
CA GLN A 108 -21.77 -9.07 -0.36
C GLN A 108 -20.68 -8.73 -1.38
N ALA A 109 -20.71 -9.33 -2.57
CA ALA A 109 -19.74 -9.03 -3.62
C ALA A 109 -19.84 -7.57 -4.07
N ALA A 110 -21.06 -7.08 -4.36
CA ALA A 110 -21.29 -5.69 -4.74
C ALA A 110 -20.88 -4.70 -3.62
N GLN A 111 -21.20 -5.02 -2.36
CA GLN A 111 -20.81 -4.23 -1.21
C GLN A 111 -19.30 -4.22 -1.00
N ALA A 112 -18.63 -5.36 -1.13
CA ALA A 112 -17.18 -5.47 -1.02
C ALA A 112 -16.48 -4.62 -2.09
N GLU A 113 -16.92 -4.68 -3.34
CA GLU A 113 -16.40 -3.84 -4.41
C GLU A 113 -16.59 -2.35 -4.10
N GLN A 114 -17.76 -1.94 -3.65
CA GLN A 114 -18.02 -0.55 -3.25
C GLN A 114 -17.09 -0.09 -2.13
N ILE A 115 -16.87 -0.94 -1.11
CA ILE A 115 -15.95 -0.65 0.00
C ILE A 115 -14.52 -0.45 -0.54
N VAL A 116 -14.03 -1.31 -1.42
CA VAL A 116 -12.68 -1.21 -1.99
C VAL A 116 -12.51 0.08 -2.80
N ARG A 117 -13.47 0.43 -3.66
CA ARG A 117 -13.43 1.65 -4.46
C ARG A 117 -13.43 2.91 -3.61
N LEU A 118 -14.29 2.98 -2.59
CA LEU A 118 -14.34 4.12 -1.66
C LEU A 118 -13.10 4.18 -0.77
N ALA A 119 -12.54 3.04 -0.34
CA ALA A 119 -11.29 3.00 0.37
C ALA A 119 -10.13 3.56 -0.47
N HIS A 120 -10.09 3.27 -1.77
CA HIS A 120 -9.11 3.84 -2.69
C HIS A 120 -9.24 5.38 -2.80
N GLN A 121 -10.44 5.93 -2.70
CA GLN A 121 -10.65 7.38 -2.66
C GLN A 121 -10.29 8.00 -1.30
N THR A 122 -10.36 7.23 -0.23
CA THR A 122 -10.18 7.71 1.15
C THR A 122 -8.72 7.56 1.62
N CYS A 123 -8.02 6.53 1.18
CA CYS A 123 -6.65 6.21 1.61
C CYS A 123 -5.67 7.32 1.21
N PRO A 124 -4.90 7.90 2.16
CA PRO A 124 -3.92 8.93 1.85
C PRO A 124 -2.79 8.45 0.92
N PHE A 125 -2.35 7.18 1.01
CA PHE A 125 -1.39 6.62 0.05
C PHE A 125 -1.97 6.59 -1.36
N SER A 126 -3.22 6.12 -1.53
CA SER A 126 -3.90 6.12 -2.83
C SER A 126 -4.03 7.54 -3.39
N ASN A 127 -4.36 8.51 -2.56
CA ASN A 127 -4.48 9.91 -2.97
C ASN A 127 -3.13 10.52 -3.37
N ALA A 128 -2.05 10.17 -2.68
CA ALA A 128 -0.70 10.64 -2.99
C ALA A 128 -0.15 10.02 -4.29
N MET A 129 -0.52 8.79 -4.61
CA MET A 129 -0.06 8.05 -5.81
C MET A 129 -0.88 8.37 -7.07
N ARG A 130 -2.12 8.81 -6.90
CA ARG A 130 -3.07 9.03 -8.02
C ARG A 130 -2.52 9.98 -9.07
N GLY A 131 -2.66 9.58 -10.35
CA GLY A 131 -2.21 10.35 -11.50
C GLY A 131 -0.71 10.24 -11.82
N ASN A 132 0.08 9.55 -10.95
CA ASN A 132 1.50 9.34 -11.17
C ASN A 132 1.91 7.87 -11.14
N VAL A 133 1.24 7.06 -10.34
CA VAL A 133 1.54 5.63 -10.15
C VAL A 133 0.33 4.79 -10.57
N VAL A 134 0.57 3.82 -11.45
CA VAL A 134 -0.47 2.83 -11.81
C VAL A 134 -0.76 1.99 -10.57
N THR A 135 -2.01 2.05 -10.10
CA THR A 135 -2.48 1.26 -8.96
C THR A 135 -3.63 0.36 -9.40
N ARG A 136 -3.41 -0.95 -9.36
CA ARG A 136 -4.41 -1.97 -9.68
C ARG A 136 -5.09 -2.44 -8.40
N LEU A 137 -6.42 -2.49 -8.43
CA LEU A 137 -7.23 -3.01 -7.33
C LEU A 137 -7.72 -4.41 -7.67
N LEU A 138 -7.55 -5.34 -6.75
CA LEU A 138 -8.10 -6.69 -6.83
C LEU A 138 -8.99 -6.95 -5.61
N LEU A 139 -10.00 -7.76 -5.82
CA LEU A 139 -10.84 -8.32 -4.75
C LEU A 139 -10.78 -9.84 -4.84
N ASN A 140 -10.21 -10.48 -3.81
CA ASN A 140 -9.99 -11.93 -3.76
C ASN A 140 -9.23 -12.46 -4.99
N GLY A 141 -8.20 -11.74 -5.44
CA GLY A 141 -7.38 -12.07 -6.60
C GLY A 141 -7.98 -11.71 -7.96
N ALA A 142 -9.23 -11.26 -8.02
CA ALA A 142 -9.87 -10.84 -9.26
C ALA A 142 -9.72 -9.32 -9.47
N PRO A 143 -9.24 -8.86 -10.64
CA PRO A 143 -9.15 -7.43 -10.94
C PRO A 143 -10.52 -6.76 -10.85
N LEU A 144 -10.55 -5.58 -10.24
CA LEU A 144 -11.69 -4.68 -10.33
C LEU A 144 -11.50 -3.78 -11.54
N ASP A 145 -12.51 -3.76 -12.44
CA ASP A 145 -12.46 -2.90 -13.62
C ASP A 145 -12.24 -1.45 -13.22
N GLU A 146 -11.34 -0.76 -13.93
CA GLU A 146 -11.17 0.67 -13.80
C GLU A 146 -12.49 1.33 -14.24
N THR A 147 -13.28 1.80 -13.28
CA THR A 147 -14.36 2.75 -13.62
C THR A 147 -13.68 4.06 -13.98
N ALA A 148 -13.83 4.43 -15.23
CA ALA A 148 -13.39 5.70 -15.80
C ALA A 148 -13.81 6.92 -14.95
#